data_a9018721bfd6bf7947609c61639b7663
#
_entry.id   a9018721bfd6bf7947609c61639b7663
#
_cell.length_a   1.000
_cell.length_b   1.000
_cell.length_c   1.000
_cell.angle_alpha   90.00
_cell.angle_beta   90.00
_cell.angle_gamma   90.00
#
_symmetry.space_group_name_H-M   'P 1'
#
loop_
_entity.id
_entity.type
_entity.pdbx_description
1 polymer ?
#
loop_
_entity_poly.entity_id
_entity_poly.type
_entity_poly.pdbx_seq_one_letter_code
_entity_poly.pdbx_strand_id
1 'polypeptide(L)'
;MNFVAIDFETANYSRESACSVGLVKFENGRPVDTWYSLIRPPVLYIRPDFTEIHGLTVADVKDAPAFADLWDPSIRPFINGFPLGAHNAPFDMGVLRAALEWYELPVPPLKYFCTLSLARRTWPELESHALTRLGETFGITYDAHNALDDARTCGIIACMAAEKFGSRDLKGLLKAARLGFRKI
;
A
#
# COMPACT_ATOMS: atom_id res chain seq x y z
N MET A 1 16.29 5.65 -3.11
CA MET A 1 15.31 5.53 -2.00
C MET A 1 15.00 4.06 -1.81
N ASN A 2 14.92 3.62 -0.55
CA ASN A 2 14.64 2.22 -0.22
C ASN A 2 13.40 2.17 0.68
N PHE A 3 12.36 1.46 0.24
CA PHE A 3 11.08 1.30 0.94
C PHE A 3 10.28 0.16 0.31
N VAL A 4 9.23 -0.27 0.96
CA VAL A 4 8.23 -1.18 0.39
C VAL A 4 6.92 -0.41 0.23
N ALA A 5 6.41 -0.34 -0.99
CA ALA A 5 5.05 0.12 -1.25
C ALA A 5 4.08 -1.01 -0.93
N ILE A 6 2.96 -0.68 -0.30
CA ILE A 6 1.93 -1.63 0.10
C ILE A 6 0.55 -1.06 -0.20
N ASP A 7 -0.36 -1.94 -0.62
CA ASP A 7 -1.76 -1.64 -0.79
C ASP A 7 -2.61 -2.85 -0.42
N PHE A 8 -3.78 -2.63 0.16
CA PHE A 8 -4.75 -3.64 0.53
C PHE A 8 -6.11 -3.40 -0.12
N GLU A 9 -6.71 -4.47 -0.64
CA GLU A 9 -8.16 -4.48 -0.86
C GLU A 9 -8.87 -5.12 0.33
N THR A 10 -10.08 -4.63 0.64
CA THR A 10 -10.89 -5.11 1.76
C THR A 10 -12.24 -5.63 1.29
N ALA A 11 -12.77 -6.63 1.97
CA ALA A 11 -14.05 -7.26 1.65
C ALA A 11 -15.25 -6.40 2.08
N ASN A 12 -15.06 -5.50 3.04
CA ASN A 12 -16.09 -4.62 3.59
C ASN A 12 -15.46 -3.49 4.43
N TYR A 13 -16.27 -2.72 5.17
CA TYR A 13 -15.81 -1.60 5.98
C TYR A 13 -15.00 -1.99 7.23
N SER A 14 -15.01 -3.25 7.65
CA SER A 14 -14.18 -3.74 8.76
C SER A 14 -12.72 -3.81 8.32
N ARG A 15 -11.81 -3.27 9.12
CA ARG A 15 -10.41 -3.16 8.73
C ARG A 15 -9.67 -4.50 8.68
N GLU A 16 -10.08 -5.47 9.47
CA GLU A 16 -9.55 -6.84 9.46
C GLU A 16 -9.98 -7.64 8.21
N SER A 17 -10.87 -7.10 7.38
CA SER A 17 -11.45 -7.80 6.23
C SER A 17 -10.59 -7.77 4.96
N ALA A 18 -9.26 -7.67 5.10
CA ALA A 18 -8.36 -7.72 3.94
C ALA A 18 -8.68 -8.93 3.04
N CYS A 19 -8.82 -8.70 1.72
CA CYS A 19 -9.09 -9.74 0.73
C CYS A 19 -8.00 -9.86 -0.35
N SER A 20 -7.12 -8.87 -0.47
CA SER A 20 -5.84 -9.01 -1.18
C SER A 20 -4.80 -8.03 -0.63
N VAL A 21 -3.55 -8.29 -0.93
CA VAL A 21 -2.43 -7.39 -0.62
C VAL A 21 -1.38 -7.43 -1.71
N GLY A 22 -0.90 -6.25 -2.09
CA GLY A 22 0.22 -6.06 -3.01
C GLY A 22 1.40 -5.38 -2.31
N LEU A 23 2.58 -5.89 -2.56
CA LEU A 23 3.85 -5.34 -2.06
C LEU A 23 4.82 -5.13 -3.22
N VAL A 24 5.45 -3.98 -3.27
CA VAL A 24 6.51 -3.68 -4.25
C VAL A 24 7.71 -3.10 -3.51
N LYS A 25 8.85 -3.77 -3.62
CA LYS A 25 10.10 -3.31 -3.02
C LYS A 25 10.79 -2.34 -3.97
N PHE A 26 11.13 -1.18 -3.44
CA PHE A 26 11.91 -0.16 -4.15
C PHE A 26 13.29 -0.06 -3.53
N GLU A 27 14.32 -0.21 -4.37
CA GLU A 27 15.71 0.05 -4.01
C GLU A 27 16.32 1.05 -4.98
N ASN A 28 17.04 2.04 -4.45
CA ASN A 28 17.62 3.14 -5.23
C ASN A 28 16.60 3.86 -6.13
N GLY A 29 15.33 3.91 -5.70
CA GLY A 29 14.23 4.54 -6.43
C GLY A 29 13.69 3.72 -7.61
N ARG A 30 13.99 2.42 -7.68
CA ARG A 30 13.48 1.51 -8.72
C ARG A 30 12.78 0.32 -8.10
N PRO A 31 11.69 -0.18 -8.68
CA PRO A 31 11.08 -1.42 -8.25
C PRO A 31 12.04 -2.58 -8.57
N VAL A 32 12.33 -3.42 -7.57
CA VAL A 32 13.26 -4.54 -7.69
C VAL A 32 12.63 -5.89 -7.39
N ASP A 33 11.53 -5.91 -6.63
CA ASP A 33 10.82 -7.12 -6.27
C ASP A 33 9.34 -6.84 -6.03
N THR A 34 8.49 -7.84 -6.27
CA THR A 34 7.03 -7.73 -6.11
C THR A 34 6.48 -8.99 -5.47
N TRP A 35 5.45 -8.80 -4.65
CA TRP A 35 4.72 -9.92 -4.05
C TRP A 35 3.24 -9.56 -3.97
N TYR A 36 2.38 -10.53 -4.28
CA TYR A 36 0.92 -10.39 -4.24
C TYR A 36 0.28 -11.65 -3.69
N SER A 37 -0.79 -11.50 -2.95
CA SER A 37 -1.65 -12.61 -2.57
C SER A 37 -3.09 -12.17 -2.40
N LEU A 38 -4.01 -13.04 -2.81
CA LEU A 38 -5.37 -13.04 -2.27
C LEU A 38 -5.32 -13.44 -0.81
N ILE A 39 -6.27 -12.95 -0.03
CA ILE A 39 -6.43 -13.23 1.39
C ILE A 39 -7.86 -13.70 1.63
N ARG A 40 -8.03 -14.82 2.33
CA ARG A 40 -9.33 -15.20 2.83
C ARG A 40 -9.66 -14.33 4.05
N PRO A 41 -10.66 -13.42 3.95
CA PRO A 41 -11.02 -12.58 5.08
C PRO A 41 -11.59 -13.40 6.24
N PRO A 42 -11.49 -12.90 7.50
CA PRO A 42 -12.00 -13.61 8.68
C PRO A 42 -13.49 -13.99 8.59
N VAL A 43 -14.29 -13.10 8.03
CA VAL A 43 -15.68 -13.37 7.66
C VAL A 43 -15.73 -13.49 6.14
N LEU A 44 -16.11 -14.67 5.65
CA LEU A 44 -16.13 -14.96 4.20
C LEU A 44 -17.37 -14.31 3.55
N TYR A 45 -17.31 -12.99 3.43
CA TYR A 45 -18.33 -12.15 2.82
C TYR A 45 -17.69 -10.92 2.20
N ILE A 46 -17.88 -10.70 0.91
CA ILE A 46 -17.49 -9.48 0.21
C ILE A 46 -18.75 -8.71 -0.15
N ARG A 47 -18.80 -7.45 0.25
CA ARG A 47 -19.92 -6.57 -0.10
C ARG A 47 -19.96 -6.32 -1.60
N PRO A 48 -21.16 -6.26 -2.23
CA PRO A 48 -21.27 -6.01 -3.67
C PRO A 48 -20.59 -4.71 -4.12
N ASP A 49 -20.73 -3.62 -3.36
CA ASP A 49 -20.11 -2.33 -3.66
C ASP A 49 -18.57 -2.37 -3.62
N PHE A 50 -17.97 -3.24 -2.82
CA PHE A 50 -16.53 -3.49 -2.81
C PHE A 50 -16.11 -4.33 -4.02
N THR A 51 -16.89 -5.35 -4.37
CA THR A 51 -16.67 -6.11 -5.62
C THR A 51 -16.72 -5.20 -6.85
N GLU A 52 -17.61 -4.21 -6.89
CA GLU A 52 -17.66 -3.23 -7.98
C GLU A 52 -16.38 -2.39 -8.08
N ILE A 53 -15.67 -2.21 -6.97
CA ILE A 53 -14.41 -1.43 -6.93
C ILE A 53 -13.22 -2.28 -7.40
N HIS A 54 -12.96 -3.42 -6.76
CA HIS A 54 -11.74 -4.22 -6.99
C HIS A 54 -11.96 -5.54 -7.75
N GLY A 55 -13.20 -5.85 -8.12
CA GLY A 55 -13.54 -7.03 -8.91
C GLY A 55 -13.52 -8.37 -8.19
N LEU A 56 -12.98 -8.46 -6.97
CA LEU A 56 -12.88 -9.71 -6.23
C LEU A 56 -14.23 -10.14 -5.67
N THR A 57 -14.48 -11.45 -5.71
CA THR A 57 -15.68 -12.11 -5.19
C THR A 57 -15.31 -13.13 -4.11
N VAL A 58 -16.31 -13.64 -3.41
CA VAL A 58 -16.12 -14.74 -2.46
C VAL A 58 -15.49 -15.97 -3.14
N ALA A 59 -15.81 -16.23 -4.42
CA ALA A 59 -15.27 -17.36 -5.14
C ALA A 59 -13.74 -17.27 -5.31
N ASP A 60 -13.21 -16.05 -5.43
CA ASP A 60 -11.77 -15.81 -5.63
C ASP A 60 -10.98 -16.02 -4.33
N VAL A 61 -11.56 -15.66 -3.19
CA VAL A 61 -10.83 -15.62 -1.90
C VAL A 61 -11.12 -16.80 -0.96
N LYS A 62 -12.17 -17.62 -1.22
CA LYS A 62 -12.61 -18.68 -0.30
C LYS A 62 -11.53 -19.73 -0.01
N ASP A 63 -10.69 -20.02 -1.01
CA ASP A 63 -9.62 -21.02 -0.92
C ASP A 63 -8.22 -20.37 -0.72
N ALA A 64 -8.18 -19.03 -0.60
CA ALA A 64 -6.95 -18.29 -0.34
C ALA A 64 -6.47 -18.51 1.11
N PRO A 65 -5.18 -18.34 1.39
CA PRO A 65 -4.65 -18.38 2.75
C PRO A 65 -5.25 -17.27 3.62
N ALA A 66 -5.36 -17.47 4.91
CA ALA A 66 -5.69 -16.41 5.85
C ALA A 66 -4.48 -15.46 6.00
N PHE A 67 -4.72 -14.23 6.49
CA PHE A 67 -3.62 -13.27 6.69
C PHE A 67 -2.51 -13.82 7.61
N ALA A 68 -2.87 -14.57 8.66
CA ALA A 68 -1.91 -15.19 9.57
C ALA A 68 -0.96 -16.16 8.86
N ASP A 69 -1.46 -16.90 7.88
CA ASP A 69 -0.66 -17.86 7.11
C ASP A 69 0.37 -17.17 6.20
N LEU A 70 0.16 -15.88 5.88
CA LEU A 70 1.01 -15.09 5.00
C LEU A 70 1.99 -14.20 5.76
N TRP A 71 1.65 -13.81 6.99
CA TRP A 71 2.41 -12.78 7.71
C TRP A 71 3.87 -13.18 7.94
N ASP A 72 4.11 -14.24 8.68
CA ASP A 72 5.47 -14.64 9.06
C ASP A 72 6.28 -15.26 7.92
N PRO A 73 5.71 -16.10 7.04
CA PRO A 73 6.50 -16.71 5.97
C PRO A 73 6.75 -15.78 4.77
N SER A 74 5.94 -14.72 4.58
CA SER A 74 5.97 -13.94 3.34
C SER A 74 5.99 -12.43 3.57
N ILE A 75 4.94 -11.86 4.18
CA ILE A 75 4.77 -10.39 4.25
C ILE A 75 5.86 -9.76 5.09
N ARG A 76 6.07 -10.23 6.32
CA ARG A 76 7.08 -9.67 7.23
C ARG A 76 8.50 -9.79 6.69
N PRO A 77 8.95 -10.95 6.14
CA PRO A 77 10.25 -11.07 5.50
C PRO A 77 10.41 -10.18 4.26
N PHE A 78 9.34 -10.01 3.46
CA PHE A 78 9.39 -9.11 2.30
C PHE A 78 9.61 -7.65 2.71
N ILE A 79 8.94 -7.20 3.76
CA ILE A 79 9.11 -5.85 4.34
C ILE A 79 10.54 -5.68 4.89
N ASN A 80 11.07 -6.70 5.58
CA ASN A 80 12.45 -6.76 6.09
C ASN A 80 12.93 -5.44 6.74
N GLY A 81 12.07 -4.79 7.53
CA GLY A 81 12.41 -3.54 8.24
C GLY A 81 12.46 -2.28 7.37
N PHE A 82 12.20 -2.36 6.07
CA PHE A 82 12.04 -1.18 5.23
C PHE A 82 10.82 -0.35 5.66
N PRO A 83 10.88 0.99 5.53
CA PRO A 83 9.69 1.82 5.71
C PRO A 83 8.60 1.45 4.70
N LEU A 84 7.33 1.50 5.13
CA LEU A 84 6.20 1.28 4.24
C LEU A 84 5.73 2.59 3.61
N GLY A 85 5.39 2.54 2.33
CA GLY A 85 4.71 3.62 1.62
C GLY A 85 3.35 3.15 1.14
N ALA A 86 2.29 3.94 1.37
CA ALA A 86 0.96 3.63 0.85
C ALA A 86 0.23 4.91 0.41
N HIS A 87 -0.71 4.78 -0.52
CA HIS A 87 -1.51 5.92 -0.96
C HIS A 87 -2.76 6.05 -0.08
N ASN A 88 -2.83 7.11 0.73
CA ASN A 88 -3.73 7.22 1.87
C ASN A 88 -3.36 6.23 3.00
N ALA A 89 -2.09 6.14 3.31
CA ALA A 89 -1.48 5.18 4.24
C ALA A 89 -2.20 4.94 5.59
N PRO A 90 -2.96 5.89 6.19
CA PRO A 90 -3.76 5.57 7.38
C PRO A 90 -4.78 4.45 7.17
N PHE A 91 -5.25 4.24 5.94
CA PHE A 91 -6.14 3.12 5.60
C PHE A 91 -5.37 1.80 5.67
N ASP A 92 -4.31 1.66 4.88
CA ASP A 92 -3.54 0.41 4.78
C ASP A 92 -2.88 0.00 6.10
N MET A 93 -2.35 0.99 6.82
CA MET A 93 -1.76 0.75 8.14
C MET A 93 -2.83 0.37 9.18
N GLY A 94 -4.05 0.88 9.02
CA GLY A 94 -5.19 0.46 9.81
C GLY A 94 -5.63 -0.97 9.51
N VAL A 95 -5.62 -1.38 8.23
CA VAL A 95 -5.91 -2.75 7.79
C VAL A 95 -4.83 -3.70 8.32
N LEU A 96 -3.55 -3.38 8.11
CA LEU A 96 -2.43 -4.18 8.59
C LEU A 96 -2.49 -4.39 10.12
N ARG A 97 -2.73 -3.31 10.88
CA ARG A 97 -2.88 -3.41 12.34
C ARG A 97 -4.06 -4.28 12.74
N ALA A 98 -5.24 -4.04 12.16
CA ALA A 98 -6.45 -4.78 12.50
C ALA A 98 -6.33 -6.28 12.15
N ALA A 99 -5.69 -6.62 11.02
CA ALA A 99 -5.42 -8.01 10.66
C ALA A 99 -4.47 -8.68 11.66
N LEU A 100 -3.38 -8.00 12.06
CA LEU A 100 -2.46 -8.52 13.09
C LEU A 100 -3.18 -8.74 14.44
N GLU A 101 -3.95 -7.75 14.90
CA GLU A 101 -4.71 -7.82 16.15
C GLU A 101 -5.77 -8.93 16.11
N TRP A 102 -6.49 -9.11 14.98
CA TRP A 102 -7.47 -10.17 14.81
C TRP A 102 -6.89 -11.57 15.01
N TYR A 103 -5.68 -11.80 14.48
CA TYR A 103 -4.99 -13.09 14.60
C TYR A 103 -4.03 -13.15 15.80
N GLU A 104 -4.14 -12.22 16.74
CA GLU A 104 -3.29 -12.15 17.95
C GLU A 104 -1.78 -12.16 17.64
N LEU A 105 -1.41 -11.58 16.50
CA LEU A 105 -0.02 -11.44 16.08
C LEU A 105 0.58 -10.12 16.59
N PRO A 106 1.86 -10.11 16.99
CA PRO A 106 2.49 -8.90 17.49
C PRO A 106 2.60 -7.85 16.39
N VAL A 107 2.18 -6.62 16.69
CA VAL A 107 2.32 -5.47 15.77
C VAL A 107 3.79 -5.01 15.82
N PRO A 108 4.55 -5.11 14.73
CA PRO A 108 5.94 -4.69 14.71
C PRO A 108 6.08 -3.16 14.68
N PRO A 109 7.19 -2.60 15.17
CA PRO A 109 7.43 -1.15 15.18
C PRO A 109 7.81 -0.64 13.78
N LEU A 110 6.91 -0.76 12.80
CA LEU A 110 7.13 -0.33 11.43
C LEU A 110 6.95 1.19 11.30
N LYS A 111 7.80 1.79 10.47
CA LYS A 111 7.67 3.18 10.04
C LYS A 111 6.95 3.22 8.70
N TYR A 112 6.14 4.25 8.49
CA TYR A 112 5.47 4.45 7.22
C TYR A 112 5.39 5.92 6.82
N PHE A 113 5.10 6.16 5.54
CA PHE A 113 4.80 7.47 4.98
C PHE A 113 3.60 7.37 4.03
N CYS A 114 2.95 8.52 3.79
CA CYS A 114 1.74 8.59 2.98
C CYS A 114 2.04 9.30 1.66
N THR A 115 1.90 8.60 0.53
CA THR A 115 2.17 9.17 -0.79
C THR A 115 1.10 10.14 -1.25
N LEU A 116 -0.15 10.03 -0.75
CA LEU A 116 -1.18 11.04 -0.96
C LEU A 116 -0.77 12.38 -0.33
N SER A 117 -0.29 12.36 0.91
CA SER A 117 0.21 13.57 1.58
C SER A 117 1.45 14.12 0.88
N LEU A 118 2.32 13.24 0.40
CA LEU A 118 3.50 13.61 -0.37
C LEU A 118 3.11 14.26 -1.71
N ALA A 119 2.19 13.66 -2.46
CA ALA A 119 1.70 14.19 -3.73
C ALA A 119 1.09 15.61 -3.57
N ARG A 120 0.28 15.82 -2.53
CA ARG A 120 -0.29 17.14 -2.22
C ARG A 120 0.78 18.21 -1.95
N ARG A 121 1.94 17.83 -1.43
CA ARG A 121 3.07 18.76 -1.20
C ARG A 121 3.95 18.94 -2.44
N THR A 122 4.00 17.92 -3.29
CA THR A 122 4.84 17.91 -4.49
C THR A 122 4.19 18.65 -5.65
N TRP A 123 2.88 18.45 -5.84
CA TRP A 123 2.10 19.01 -6.96
C TRP A 123 0.84 19.72 -6.44
N PRO A 124 0.98 20.80 -5.66
CA PRO A 124 -0.16 21.50 -5.06
C PRO A 124 -1.11 22.11 -6.10
N GLU A 125 -0.65 22.27 -7.35
CA GLU A 125 -1.39 22.78 -8.48
C GLU A 125 -2.41 21.81 -9.07
N LEU A 126 -2.32 20.51 -8.75
CA LEU A 126 -3.26 19.51 -9.28
C LEU A 126 -4.59 19.58 -8.54
N GLU A 127 -5.69 19.48 -9.28
CA GLU A 127 -7.05 19.48 -8.73
C GLU A 127 -7.35 18.22 -7.88
N SER A 128 -6.75 17.09 -8.24
CA SER A 128 -6.92 15.83 -7.55
C SER A 128 -5.60 15.10 -7.34
N HIS A 129 -5.48 14.49 -6.17
CA HIS A 129 -4.33 13.67 -5.81
C HIS A 129 -4.75 12.20 -5.55
N ALA A 130 -5.94 11.79 -6.04
CA ALA A 130 -6.30 10.37 -6.07
C ALA A 130 -5.30 9.60 -6.94
N LEU A 131 -4.98 8.35 -6.58
CA LEU A 131 -3.95 7.57 -7.26
C LEU A 131 -4.25 7.42 -8.76
N THR A 132 -5.52 7.16 -9.10
CA THR A 132 -5.99 7.08 -10.49
C THR A 132 -5.72 8.38 -11.27
N ARG A 133 -6.00 9.54 -10.67
CA ARG A 133 -5.76 10.84 -11.31
C ARG A 133 -4.28 11.17 -11.46
N LEU A 134 -3.47 10.78 -10.49
CA LEU A 134 -2.02 10.90 -10.60
C LEU A 134 -1.48 9.98 -11.70
N GLY A 135 -1.97 8.75 -11.79
CA GLY A 135 -1.64 7.81 -12.87
C GLY A 135 -1.94 8.41 -14.25
N GLU A 136 -3.16 8.91 -14.46
CA GLU A 136 -3.56 9.59 -15.71
C GLU A 136 -2.66 10.80 -16.01
N THR A 137 -2.43 11.66 -15.03
CA THR A 137 -1.65 12.90 -15.19
C THR A 137 -0.20 12.61 -15.59
N PHE A 138 0.39 11.55 -15.06
CA PHE A 138 1.80 11.19 -15.31
C PHE A 138 1.99 10.09 -16.34
N GLY A 139 0.92 9.63 -17.00
CA GLY A 139 0.99 8.61 -18.04
C GLY A 139 1.39 7.23 -17.51
N ILE A 140 1.06 6.91 -16.25
CA ILE A 140 1.28 5.61 -15.64
C ILE A 140 0.06 4.74 -15.95
N THR A 141 0.23 3.77 -16.84
CA THR A 141 -0.83 2.79 -17.13
C THR A 141 -0.76 1.66 -16.12
N TYR A 142 -1.87 1.37 -15.45
CA TYR A 142 -2.00 0.30 -14.46
C TYR A 142 -3.46 -0.12 -14.29
N ASP A 143 -3.69 -1.27 -13.69
CA ASP A 143 -5.02 -1.77 -13.35
C ASP A 143 -5.43 -1.23 -11.97
N ALA A 144 -6.23 -0.18 -11.96
CA ALA A 144 -6.66 0.48 -10.73
C ALA A 144 -7.53 -0.47 -9.88
N HIS A 145 -7.35 -0.41 -8.56
CA HIS A 145 -7.97 -1.32 -7.59
C HIS A 145 -7.47 -2.77 -7.70
N ASN A 146 -6.32 -2.97 -8.32
CA ASN A 146 -5.49 -4.15 -8.14
C ASN A 146 -4.39 -3.82 -7.13
N ALA A 147 -4.39 -4.46 -5.97
CA ALA A 147 -3.49 -4.09 -4.87
C ALA A 147 -1.99 -4.07 -5.26
N LEU A 148 -1.54 -4.96 -6.17
CA LEU A 148 -0.15 -4.94 -6.63
C LEU A 148 0.15 -3.74 -7.52
N ASP A 149 -0.76 -3.41 -8.42
CA ASP A 149 -0.60 -2.29 -9.35
C ASP A 149 -0.76 -0.94 -8.64
N ASP A 150 -1.67 -0.85 -7.66
CA ASP A 150 -1.82 0.33 -6.81
C ASP A 150 -0.56 0.54 -5.95
N ALA A 151 -0.01 -0.50 -5.33
CA ALA A 151 1.26 -0.43 -4.60
C ALA A 151 2.41 0.02 -5.51
N ARG A 152 2.50 -0.52 -6.74
CA ARG A 152 3.52 -0.14 -7.71
C ARG A 152 3.41 1.34 -8.10
N THR A 153 2.20 1.77 -8.45
CA THR A 153 1.91 3.16 -8.86
C THR A 153 2.20 4.13 -7.72
N CYS A 154 1.78 3.80 -6.50
CA CYS A 154 2.10 4.52 -5.27
C CYS A 154 3.61 4.73 -5.11
N GLY A 155 4.40 3.67 -5.30
CA GLY A 155 5.85 3.74 -5.22
C GLY A 155 6.50 4.59 -6.32
N ILE A 156 6.00 4.51 -7.56
CA ILE A 156 6.46 5.34 -8.68
C ILE A 156 6.20 6.83 -8.37
N ILE A 157 5.01 7.18 -7.88
CA ILE A 157 4.66 8.55 -7.46
C ILE A 157 5.64 9.07 -6.39
N ALA A 158 6.03 8.24 -5.42
CA ALA A 158 7.03 8.62 -4.43
C ALA A 158 8.41 8.89 -5.05
N CYS A 159 8.81 8.10 -6.06
CA CYS A 159 10.07 8.30 -6.78
C CYS A 159 10.04 9.58 -7.63
N MET A 160 8.95 9.86 -8.33
CA MET A 160 8.77 11.12 -9.09
C MET A 160 8.80 12.34 -8.16
N ALA A 161 8.20 12.25 -6.98
CA ALA A 161 8.29 13.30 -5.97
C ALA A 161 9.74 13.54 -5.54
N ALA A 162 10.53 12.46 -5.37
CA ALA A 162 11.95 12.59 -5.03
C ALA A 162 12.74 13.30 -6.13
N GLU A 163 12.48 13.00 -7.38
CA GLU A 163 13.09 13.69 -8.52
C GLU A 163 12.76 15.18 -8.51
N LYS A 164 11.48 15.54 -8.33
CA LYS A 164 11.02 16.94 -8.27
C LYS A 164 11.67 17.72 -7.12
N PHE A 165 11.88 17.10 -5.96
CA PHE A 165 12.58 17.71 -4.82
C PHE A 165 14.11 17.59 -4.87
N GLY A 166 14.69 16.90 -5.85
CA GLY A 166 16.12 16.63 -5.92
C GLY A 166 16.64 15.78 -4.76
N SER A 167 15.79 14.92 -4.18
CA SER A 167 16.11 14.13 -2.99
C SER A 167 16.67 12.76 -3.35
N ARG A 168 17.77 12.38 -2.71
CA ARG A 168 18.43 11.09 -2.97
C ARG A 168 17.95 9.95 -2.06
N ASP A 169 17.35 10.29 -0.92
CA ASP A 169 16.85 9.33 0.06
C ASP A 169 15.47 9.72 0.59
N LEU A 170 14.79 8.76 1.18
CA LEU A 170 13.42 8.92 1.64
C LEU A 170 13.30 9.94 2.81
N LYS A 171 14.29 9.99 3.70
CA LYS A 171 14.30 10.93 4.83
C LYS A 171 14.43 12.37 4.34
N GLY A 172 15.32 12.60 3.38
CA GLY A 172 15.52 13.90 2.72
C GLY A 172 14.26 14.34 1.98
N LEU A 173 13.63 13.43 1.23
CA LEU A 173 12.37 13.68 0.54
C LEU A 173 11.26 14.14 1.51
N LEU A 174 11.01 13.37 2.56
CA LEU A 174 9.97 13.70 3.52
C LEU A 174 10.25 15.03 4.21
N LYS A 175 11.51 15.32 4.56
CA LYS A 175 11.91 16.62 5.12
C LYS A 175 11.65 17.78 4.13
N ALA A 176 12.02 17.63 2.87
CA ALA A 176 11.80 18.63 1.83
C ALA A 176 10.30 18.91 1.62
N ALA A 177 9.47 17.87 1.66
CA ALA A 177 8.02 17.95 1.59
C ALA A 177 7.35 18.42 2.91
N ARG A 178 8.12 18.72 3.98
CA ARG A 178 7.63 19.03 5.34
C ARG A 178 6.74 17.94 5.91
N LEU A 179 7.12 16.70 5.68
CA LEU A 179 6.49 15.49 6.19
C LEU A 179 7.50 14.70 7.04
N GLY A 180 7.01 13.68 7.72
CA GLY A 180 7.84 12.76 8.50
C GLY A 180 7.29 11.34 8.45
N PHE A 181 8.11 10.40 8.92
CA PHE A 181 7.64 9.05 9.18
C PHE A 181 6.60 9.03 10.32
N ARG A 182 5.60 8.18 10.14
CA ARG A 182 4.69 7.76 11.21
C ARG A 182 5.02 6.35 11.65
N LYS A 183 4.44 5.89 12.74
CA LYS A 183 4.54 4.51 13.24
C LYS A 183 3.16 3.86 13.20
N ILE A 184 3.16 2.55 12.96
CA ILE A 184 1.97 1.72 13.16
C ILE A 184 1.71 1.60 14.66
#